data_dd036408ae0ac7517659213383f10392
#
_entry.id   dd036408ae0ac7517659213383f10392
#
_cell.length_a   1.000
_cell.length_b   1.000
_cell.length_c   1.000
_cell.angle_alpha   90.00
_cell.angle_beta   90.00
_cell.angle_gamma   90.00
#
_symmetry.space_group_name_H-M   'P 1'
#
loop_
_entity.id
_entity.type
_entity.pdbx_description
1 polymer ?
#
loop_
_entity_poly.entity_id
_entity_poly.type
_entity_poly.pdbx_seq_one_letter_code
_entity_poly.pdbx_strand_id
1 'polypeptide(L)'
;MTMNYSDETDSLISRQLLNWPLVARNYAALEHVSTRTLAVGGSRVVLQFNPERIRSSAASVDAASLKARKCFLCSENQPREQEMIDWHGLYKIQVNPYPIFPRHLTIACLRHTPQLIAGRIGHMLRLAADLPKFVLFYNGPRCGASAPDHMHFQAGNKGFMPLVDEAADAPRHRVTELADCTLDLVDTLGRRFFIIDSGSVESAEAVFGLLQQAMPVPEGDSEPMQNLLCWHASGQYHLIVFPRIRHRPSCYGQGEGQFTLSPASVDMGGVMAVPVERDFKALTPAIVASIFDELCVTAGGADEIIRAVRQH
;
A
#
# COMPACT_ATOMS: atom_id res chain seq x y z
N MET A 1 13.40 19.10 -22.64
CA MET A 1 13.81 17.78 -22.15
C MET A 1 12.69 17.27 -21.26
N THR A 2 12.11 16.13 -21.56
CA THR A 2 11.15 15.47 -20.67
C THR A 2 11.90 15.03 -19.41
N MET A 3 11.39 15.37 -18.24
CA MET A 3 11.98 14.98 -16.95
C MET A 3 11.96 13.45 -16.83
N ASN A 4 13.10 12.83 -16.52
CA ASN A 4 13.16 11.41 -16.18
C ASN A 4 12.95 11.26 -14.67
N TYR A 5 11.72 11.02 -14.26
CA TYR A 5 11.35 10.89 -12.85
C TYR A 5 12.10 9.77 -12.12
N SER A 6 12.48 8.69 -12.82
CA SER A 6 13.25 7.59 -12.22
C SER A 6 14.65 8.05 -11.80
N ASP A 7 15.37 8.78 -12.66
CA ASP A 7 16.73 9.25 -12.36
C ASP A 7 16.72 10.39 -11.35
N GLU A 8 15.72 11.30 -11.44
CA GLU A 8 15.52 12.35 -10.45
C GLU A 8 15.23 11.80 -9.05
N THR A 9 14.45 10.72 -8.98
CA THR A 9 14.14 10.04 -7.71
C THR A 9 15.39 9.38 -7.12
N ASP A 10 16.24 8.76 -7.93
CA ASP A 10 17.52 8.20 -7.48
C ASP A 10 18.42 9.30 -6.91
N SER A 11 18.47 10.43 -7.59
CA SER A 11 19.21 11.61 -7.15
C SER A 11 18.64 12.21 -5.86
N LEU A 12 17.31 12.32 -5.76
CA LEU A 12 16.63 12.80 -4.56
C LEU A 12 16.96 11.92 -3.34
N ILE A 13 16.83 10.60 -3.47
CA ILE A 13 17.15 9.66 -2.38
C ILE A 13 18.60 9.85 -1.92
N SER A 14 19.54 9.93 -2.86
CA SER A 14 20.96 10.11 -2.55
C SER A 14 21.21 11.42 -1.81
N ARG A 15 20.63 12.54 -2.26
CA ARG A 15 20.76 13.85 -1.60
C ARG A 15 20.15 13.85 -0.21
N GLN A 16 18.96 13.23 -0.04
CA GLN A 16 18.28 13.19 1.26
C GLN A 16 19.02 12.31 2.27
N LEU A 17 19.62 11.21 1.85
CA LEU A 17 20.49 10.38 2.70
C LEU A 17 21.74 11.13 3.14
N LEU A 18 22.27 12.03 2.29
CA LEU A 18 23.47 12.80 2.61
C LEU A 18 23.14 14.01 3.50
N ASN A 19 22.06 14.74 3.20
CA ASN A 19 21.81 16.08 3.71
C ASN A 19 20.75 16.14 4.84
N TRP A 20 20.02 15.04 5.09
CA TRP A 20 18.97 15.00 6.12
C TRP A 20 19.29 13.96 7.21
N PRO A 21 19.84 14.38 8.38
CA PRO A 21 20.32 13.47 9.42
C PRO A 21 19.27 12.47 9.93
N LEU A 22 18.00 12.88 9.99
CA LEU A 22 16.90 11.98 10.38
C LEU A 22 16.75 10.82 9.38
N VAL A 23 16.75 11.13 8.08
CA VAL A 23 16.65 10.14 7.02
C VAL A 23 17.87 9.23 7.02
N ALA A 24 19.07 9.79 7.05
CA ALA A 24 20.33 9.01 7.10
C ALA A 24 20.31 7.98 8.23
N ARG A 25 19.97 8.41 9.45
CA ARG A 25 19.89 7.52 10.62
C ARG A 25 18.83 6.43 10.46
N ASN A 26 17.62 6.79 10.01
CA ASN A 26 16.51 5.85 9.93
C ASN A 26 16.70 4.84 8.79
N TYR A 27 17.37 5.22 7.70
CA TYR A 27 17.75 4.28 6.62
C TYR A 27 18.91 3.36 7.04
N ALA A 28 19.90 3.88 7.75
CA ALA A 28 20.96 3.03 8.32
C ALA A 28 20.41 1.99 9.31
N ALA A 29 19.35 2.35 10.06
CA ALA A 29 18.70 1.42 10.98
C ALA A 29 18.03 0.22 10.26
N LEU A 30 17.69 0.33 8.96
CA LEU A 30 17.17 -0.82 8.18
C LEU A 30 18.18 -1.94 8.01
N GLU A 31 19.48 -1.66 8.06
CA GLU A 31 20.54 -2.68 7.96
C GLU A 31 20.58 -3.60 9.19
N HIS A 32 19.97 -3.16 10.29
CA HIS A 32 19.96 -3.86 11.57
C HIS A 32 18.60 -4.44 11.94
N VAL A 33 17.61 -4.38 11.04
CA VAL A 33 16.30 -4.99 11.32
C VAL A 33 16.38 -6.51 11.32
N SER A 34 15.71 -7.12 12.29
CA SER A 34 15.57 -8.58 12.31
C SER A 34 14.43 -9.00 11.39
N THR A 35 14.64 -10.03 10.60
CA THR A 35 13.62 -10.57 9.71
C THR A 35 13.38 -12.05 9.93
N ARG A 36 12.15 -12.49 9.72
CA ARG A 36 11.74 -13.90 9.66
C ARG A 36 10.80 -14.08 8.49
N THR A 37 10.98 -15.15 7.73
CA THR A 37 10.06 -15.51 6.65
C THR A 37 9.14 -16.63 7.10
N LEU A 38 7.84 -16.45 6.90
CA LEU A 38 6.79 -17.43 7.15
C LEU A 38 6.18 -17.87 5.81
N ALA A 39 5.81 -19.15 5.72
CA ALA A 39 4.98 -19.66 4.62
C ALA A 39 3.51 -19.59 5.05
N VAL A 40 2.70 -18.79 4.34
CA VAL A 40 1.29 -18.54 4.68
C VAL A 40 0.45 -18.74 3.43
N GLY A 41 -0.36 -19.81 3.40
CA GLY A 41 -1.28 -20.10 2.30
C GLY A 41 -0.62 -20.17 0.91
N GLY A 42 0.62 -20.71 0.84
CA GLY A 42 1.38 -20.77 -0.42
C GLY A 42 2.20 -19.54 -0.76
N SER A 43 2.09 -18.48 0.04
CA SER A 43 2.85 -17.22 -0.13
C SER A 43 3.91 -17.06 0.95
N ARG A 44 4.97 -16.33 0.64
CA ARG A 44 5.98 -15.90 1.63
C ARG A 44 5.52 -14.61 2.31
N VAL A 45 5.63 -14.57 3.63
CA VAL A 45 5.40 -13.36 4.41
C VAL A 45 6.67 -13.08 5.23
N VAL A 46 7.28 -11.94 4.99
CA VAL A 46 8.47 -11.46 5.72
C VAL A 46 8.00 -10.62 6.90
N LEU A 47 8.24 -11.11 8.11
CA LEU A 47 8.11 -10.28 9.31
C LEU A 47 9.38 -9.44 9.44
N GLN A 48 9.23 -8.14 9.63
CA GLN A 48 10.35 -7.20 9.83
C GLN A 48 10.18 -6.54 11.20
N PHE A 49 11.05 -6.88 12.15
CA PHE A 49 11.11 -6.20 13.44
C PHE A 49 11.99 -4.95 13.31
N ASN A 50 11.33 -3.79 13.42
CA ASN A 50 11.98 -2.49 13.41
C ASN A 50 11.41 -1.64 14.55
N PRO A 51 12.11 -1.53 15.70
CA PRO A 51 11.62 -0.78 16.86
C PRO A 51 11.46 0.72 16.60
N GLU A 52 12.23 1.30 15.67
CA GLU A 52 12.13 2.73 15.31
C GLU A 52 10.77 3.07 14.67
N ARG A 53 10.07 2.08 14.14
CA ARG A 53 8.75 2.26 13.55
C ARG A 53 7.60 2.40 14.54
N ILE A 54 7.83 2.19 15.83
CA ILE A 54 6.75 2.30 16.85
C ILE A 54 6.08 3.67 16.79
N ARG A 55 6.85 4.73 16.47
CA ARG A 55 6.34 6.10 16.32
C ARG A 55 5.39 6.29 15.14
N SER A 56 5.66 5.63 14.02
CA SER A 56 4.82 5.75 12.82
C SER A 56 3.62 4.79 12.84
N SER A 57 3.75 3.62 13.46
CA SER A 57 2.68 2.62 13.57
C SER A 57 1.66 2.96 14.66
N ALA A 58 2.04 3.77 15.65
CA ALA A 58 1.20 4.20 16.77
C ALA A 58 0.52 5.56 16.53
N ALA A 59 0.61 6.12 15.32
CA ALA A 59 -0.06 7.39 15.01
C ALA A 59 -1.57 7.25 15.20
N SER A 60 -2.13 8.12 16.04
CA SER A 60 -3.57 8.18 16.25
C SER A 60 -4.24 8.81 15.03
N VAL A 61 -5.22 8.10 14.48
CA VAL A 61 -5.96 8.52 13.28
C VAL A 61 -7.46 8.72 13.58
N ASP A 62 -7.83 8.82 14.84
CA ASP A 62 -9.18 9.23 15.24
C ASP A 62 -9.47 10.69 14.88
N ALA A 63 -10.73 11.03 14.69
CA ALA A 63 -11.14 12.35 14.22
C ALA A 63 -10.67 13.51 15.14
N ALA A 64 -10.59 13.30 16.45
CA ALA A 64 -10.13 14.33 17.41
C ALA A 64 -8.62 14.56 17.27
N SER A 65 -7.83 13.49 17.18
CA SER A 65 -6.38 13.55 16.97
C SER A 65 -6.02 14.18 15.61
N LEU A 66 -6.75 13.83 14.54
CA LEU A 66 -6.55 14.41 13.21
C LEU A 66 -6.83 15.93 13.23
N LYS A 67 -7.89 16.36 13.88
CA LYS A 67 -8.25 17.78 13.99
C LYS A 67 -7.27 18.58 14.84
N ALA A 68 -6.66 17.96 15.84
CA ALA A 68 -5.74 18.62 16.77
C ALA A 68 -4.31 18.77 16.21
N ARG A 69 -3.90 17.96 15.23
CA ARG A 69 -2.55 17.98 14.64
C ARG A 69 -2.45 18.83 13.38
N LYS A 70 -1.30 19.42 13.15
CA LYS A 70 -0.95 19.93 11.83
C LYS A 70 -0.68 18.76 10.87
N CYS A 71 -1.19 18.86 9.64
CA CYS A 71 -0.96 17.83 8.64
C CYS A 71 0.53 17.80 8.24
N PHE A 72 1.21 16.70 8.50
CA PHE A 72 2.64 16.55 8.20
C PHE A 72 2.93 16.36 6.71
N LEU A 73 1.90 16.18 5.87
CA LEU A 73 2.03 16.12 4.42
C LEU A 73 1.87 17.49 3.76
N CYS A 74 1.35 18.50 4.45
CA CYS A 74 1.29 19.86 3.93
C CYS A 74 2.69 20.51 3.97
N SER A 75 3.07 21.18 2.88
CA SER A 75 4.44 21.70 2.70
C SER A 75 4.86 22.71 3.78
N GLU A 76 3.91 23.51 4.26
CA GLU A 76 4.14 24.48 5.34
C GLU A 76 4.46 23.88 6.71
N ASN A 77 4.19 22.58 6.87
CA ASN A 77 4.45 21.85 8.11
C ASN A 77 5.65 20.89 8.01
N GLN A 78 6.28 20.83 6.82
CA GLN A 78 7.42 19.94 6.59
C GLN A 78 8.73 20.60 7.01
N PRO A 79 9.74 19.81 7.45
CA PRO A 79 11.06 20.33 7.75
C PRO A 79 11.73 20.85 6.46
N ARG A 80 12.62 21.85 6.63
CA ARG A 80 13.32 22.49 5.49
C ARG A 80 14.21 21.53 4.71
N GLU A 81 14.70 20.50 5.36
CA GLU A 81 15.57 19.47 4.79
C GLU A 81 14.81 18.54 3.83
N GLN A 82 13.48 18.46 3.94
CA GLN A 82 12.68 17.56 3.11
C GLN A 82 12.48 18.12 1.69
N GLU A 83 13.34 17.69 0.78
CA GLU A 83 13.22 18.01 -0.64
C GLU A 83 12.06 17.25 -1.30
N MET A 84 11.63 17.76 -2.45
CA MET A 84 10.60 17.13 -3.27
C MET A 84 10.91 17.23 -4.76
N ILE A 85 10.30 16.32 -5.53
CA ILE A 85 10.16 16.42 -6.98
C ILE A 85 8.68 16.72 -7.25
N ASP A 86 8.41 17.78 -8.03
CA ASP A 86 7.06 18.07 -8.50
C ASP A 86 6.66 17.06 -9.59
N TRP A 87 5.52 16.42 -9.43
CA TRP A 87 4.94 15.57 -10.44
C TRP A 87 3.71 16.24 -11.05
N HIS A 88 3.93 16.90 -12.18
CA HIS A 88 2.90 17.57 -13.01
C HIS A 88 2.05 18.62 -12.28
N GLY A 89 2.54 19.26 -11.23
CA GLY A 89 1.75 20.20 -10.42
C GLY A 89 0.62 19.56 -9.62
N LEU A 90 0.62 18.22 -9.51
CA LEU A 90 -0.42 17.43 -8.82
C LEU A 90 0.07 16.81 -7.53
N TYR A 91 1.25 16.22 -7.56
CA TYR A 91 1.84 15.51 -6.43
C TYR A 91 3.30 15.95 -6.22
N LYS A 92 3.77 15.79 -5.00
CA LYS A 92 5.16 15.89 -4.63
C LYS A 92 5.69 14.51 -4.26
N ILE A 93 6.77 14.09 -4.91
CA ILE A 93 7.48 12.86 -4.61
C ILE A 93 8.57 13.21 -3.60
N GLN A 94 8.57 12.55 -2.44
CA GLN A 94 9.46 12.81 -1.32
C GLN A 94 10.01 11.51 -0.76
N VAL A 95 11.20 11.54 -0.17
CA VAL A 95 11.73 10.40 0.59
C VAL A 95 10.91 10.24 1.88
N ASN A 96 10.48 9.02 2.17
CA ASN A 96 9.79 8.73 3.42
C ASN A 96 10.83 8.71 4.56
N PRO A 97 10.70 9.57 5.60
CA PRO A 97 11.69 9.64 6.67
C PRO A 97 11.66 8.45 7.65
N TYR A 98 10.62 7.60 7.56
CA TYR A 98 10.47 6.39 8.39
C TYR A 98 10.33 5.16 7.50
N PRO A 99 11.42 4.69 6.88
CA PRO A 99 11.35 3.69 5.83
C PRO A 99 10.98 2.29 6.35
N ILE A 100 10.34 1.50 5.47
CA ILE A 100 10.21 0.05 5.56
C ILE A 100 11.17 -0.60 4.54
N PHE A 101 11.37 0.11 3.42
CA PHE A 101 12.13 -0.34 2.27
C PHE A 101 13.46 0.42 2.20
N PRO A 102 14.51 -0.17 1.63
CA PRO A 102 15.76 0.54 1.32
C PRO A 102 15.56 1.79 0.44
N ARG A 103 14.47 1.80 -0.33
CA ARG A 103 14.03 2.96 -1.13
C ARG A 103 12.54 3.13 -0.90
N HIS A 104 12.17 4.12 -0.10
CA HIS A 104 10.78 4.36 0.31
C HIS A 104 10.38 5.80 0.05
N LEU A 105 9.33 5.98 -0.74
CA LEU A 105 8.81 7.30 -1.11
C LEU A 105 7.43 7.54 -0.52
N THR A 106 7.13 8.80 -0.26
CA THR A 106 5.78 9.32 -0.02
C THR A 106 5.44 10.26 -1.17
N ILE A 107 4.31 10.04 -1.82
CA ILE A 107 3.85 10.80 -3.00
C ILE A 107 2.54 11.47 -2.60
N ALA A 108 2.66 12.68 -2.05
CA ALA A 108 1.53 13.41 -1.49
C ALA A 108 0.93 14.40 -2.49
N CYS A 109 -0.38 14.50 -2.54
CA CYS A 109 -1.06 15.53 -3.31
C CYS A 109 -0.59 16.91 -2.85
N LEU A 110 -0.37 17.84 -3.78
CA LEU A 110 -0.01 19.22 -3.43
C LEU A 110 -1.13 19.95 -2.71
N ARG A 111 -2.38 19.57 -2.97
CA ARG A 111 -3.56 20.10 -2.28
C ARG A 111 -3.93 19.19 -1.11
N HIS A 112 -4.27 19.79 0.03
CA HIS A 112 -4.84 19.05 1.15
C HIS A 112 -6.27 18.61 0.81
N THR A 113 -6.42 17.34 0.43
CA THR A 113 -7.69 16.72 0.06
C THR A 113 -7.79 15.35 0.75
N PRO A 114 -8.98 14.87 1.09
CA PRO A 114 -9.15 13.57 1.74
C PRO A 114 -8.48 12.42 0.99
N GLN A 115 -8.06 11.40 1.74
CA GLN A 115 -7.45 10.16 1.24
C GLN A 115 -8.51 9.32 0.53
N LEU A 116 -8.75 9.58 -0.75
CA LEU A 116 -9.71 8.86 -1.59
C LEU A 116 -9.06 8.52 -2.93
N ILE A 117 -9.28 7.27 -3.40
CA ILE A 117 -8.73 6.81 -4.67
C ILE A 117 -9.62 7.21 -5.86
N ALA A 118 -10.89 7.52 -5.63
CA ALA A 118 -11.82 7.91 -6.68
C ALA A 118 -11.27 9.04 -7.55
N GLY A 119 -11.25 8.82 -8.88
CA GLY A 119 -10.69 9.74 -9.88
C GLY A 119 -9.16 9.88 -9.85
N ARG A 120 -8.43 9.01 -9.15
CA ARG A 120 -6.97 9.11 -8.98
C ARG A 120 -6.21 7.86 -9.38
N ILE A 121 -6.91 6.80 -9.78
CA ILE A 121 -6.25 5.55 -10.19
C ILE A 121 -5.36 5.75 -11.41
N GLY A 122 -5.76 6.56 -12.38
CA GLY A 122 -4.93 6.90 -13.53
C GLY A 122 -3.66 7.66 -13.15
N HIS A 123 -3.69 8.48 -12.09
CA HIS A 123 -2.45 9.07 -11.56
C HIS A 123 -1.53 8.01 -10.98
N MET A 124 -2.07 7.02 -10.22
CA MET A 124 -1.29 5.92 -9.67
C MET A 124 -0.63 5.07 -10.76
N LEU A 125 -1.37 4.77 -11.83
CA LEU A 125 -0.87 4.02 -12.98
C LEU A 125 0.25 4.78 -13.71
N ARG A 126 0.05 6.06 -14.04
CA ARG A 126 1.07 6.90 -14.69
C ARG A 126 2.31 7.07 -13.81
N LEU A 127 2.14 7.28 -12.50
CA LEU A 127 3.26 7.29 -11.56
C LEU A 127 4.02 5.95 -11.55
N ALA A 128 3.33 4.81 -11.66
CA ALA A 128 4.00 3.50 -11.75
C ALA A 128 4.85 3.35 -13.01
N ALA A 129 4.41 3.93 -14.14
CA ALA A 129 5.19 3.97 -15.38
C ALA A 129 6.40 4.92 -15.27
N ASP A 130 6.24 6.07 -14.63
CA ASP A 130 7.31 7.05 -14.41
C ASP A 130 8.34 6.58 -13.38
N LEU A 131 7.95 5.66 -12.48
CA LEU A 131 8.77 5.09 -11.41
C LEU A 131 8.94 3.56 -11.56
N PRO A 132 9.50 3.07 -12.67
CA PRO A 132 9.51 1.63 -13.02
C PRO A 132 10.32 0.76 -12.06
N LYS A 133 11.16 1.35 -11.20
CA LYS A 133 11.93 0.66 -10.15
C LYS A 133 11.14 0.42 -8.87
N PHE A 134 9.89 0.93 -8.79
CA PHE A 134 9.08 0.93 -7.58
C PHE A 134 7.77 0.15 -7.76
N VAL A 135 7.22 -0.29 -6.64
CA VAL A 135 5.81 -0.67 -6.48
C VAL A 135 5.14 0.45 -5.70
N LEU A 136 4.13 1.06 -6.29
CA LEU A 136 3.29 2.04 -5.62
C LEU A 136 2.25 1.33 -4.76
N PHE A 137 1.85 1.96 -3.67
CA PHE A 137 0.78 1.44 -2.85
C PHE A 137 -0.12 2.55 -2.28
N TYR A 138 -1.38 2.19 -2.09
CA TYR A 138 -2.40 3.05 -1.54
C TYR A 138 -3.06 2.37 -0.33
N ASN A 139 -3.16 3.10 0.75
CA ASN A 139 -3.93 2.72 1.92
C ASN A 139 -5.21 3.53 1.96
N GLY A 140 -6.36 2.87 1.89
CA GLY A 140 -7.64 3.53 2.10
C GLY A 140 -7.73 4.17 3.51
N PRO A 141 -8.63 5.14 3.72
CA PRO A 141 -8.70 5.92 4.98
C PRO A 141 -8.78 5.06 6.23
N ARG A 142 -9.50 3.93 6.15
CA ARG A 142 -9.67 2.95 7.22
C ARG A 142 -8.90 1.65 6.99
N CYS A 143 -7.88 1.68 6.13
CA CYS A 143 -7.06 0.53 5.76
C CYS A 143 -5.56 0.81 5.95
N GLY A 144 -5.20 1.54 7.02
CA GLY A 144 -3.82 1.79 7.40
C GLY A 144 -3.23 3.11 6.91
N ALA A 145 -4.03 4.03 6.35
CA ALA A 145 -3.56 5.38 6.03
C ALA A 145 -3.20 6.14 7.32
N SER A 146 -1.96 6.65 7.41
CA SER A 146 -1.49 7.46 8.55
C SER A 146 -1.94 8.92 8.47
N ALA A 147 -2.36 9.38 7.28
CA ALA A 147 -2.95 10.69 7.03
C ALA A 147 -4.22 10.54 6.19
N PRO A 148 -5.35 10.05 6.78
CA PRO A 148 -6.60 9.86 6.06
C PRO A 148 -7.25 11.18 5.64
N ASP A 149 -6.76 12.29 6.13
CA ASP A 149 -7.13 13.67 5.81
C ASP A 149 -6.36 14.26 4.61
N HIS A 150 -5.27 13.61 4.16
CA HIS A 150 -4.46 14.12 3.05
C HIS A 150 -4.08 13.03 2.05
N MET A 151 -4.57 13.17 0.81
CA MET A 151 -4.32 12.21 -0.27
C MET A 151 -2.85 12.00 -0.54
N HIS A 152 -2.44 10.76 -0.49
CA HIS A 152 -1.08 10.34 -0.81
C HIS A 152 -1.02 8.89 -1.27
N PHE A 153 -0.06 8.62 -2.12
CA PHE A 153 0.47 7.29 -2.39
C PHE A 153 1.80 7.11 -1.66
N GLN A 154 2.27 5.90 -1.59
CA GLN A 154 3.63 5.59 -1.21
C GLN A 154 4.25 4.65 -2.26
N ALA A 155 5.58 4.52 -2.26
CA ALA A 155 6.26 3.59 -3.15
C ALA A 155 7.47 2.96 -2.45
N GLY A 156 7.63 1.65 -2.65
CA GLY A 156 8.80 0.87 -2.21
C GLY A 156 9.52 0.26 -3.40
N ASN A 157 10.82 0.00 -3.31
CA ASN A 157 11.55 -0.64 -4.39
C ASN A 157 10.97 -2.02 -4.74
N LYS A 158 10.98 -2.37 -6.02
CA LYS A 158 10.62 -3.71 -6.51
C LYS A 158 11.51 -4.79 -5.88
N GLY A 159 11.01 -6.03 -5.85
CA GLY A 159 11.71 -7.18 -5.28
C GLY A 159 11.66 -7.25 -3.75
N PHE A 160 10.98 -6.32 -3.07
CA PHE A 160 10.88 -6.30 -1.61
C PHE A 160 9.59 -6.95 -1.09
N MET A 161 8.47 -6.78 -1.81
CA MET A 161 7.19 -7.38 -1.45
C MET A 161 7.00 -8.73 -2.17
N PRO A 162 7.05 -9.88 -1.46
CA PRO A 162 6.99 -11.21 -2.08
C PRO A 162 5.77 -11.43 -2.96
N LEU A 163 4.61 -10.91 -2.56
CA LEU A 163 3.37 -11.09 -3.29
C LEU A 163 3.42 -10.52 -4.73
N VAL A 164 4.18 -9.46 -4.95
CA VAL A 164 4.29 -8.84 -6.29
C VAL A 164 4.89 -9.82 -7.29
N ASP A 165 5.90 -10.58 -6.87
CA ASP A 165 6.54 -11.59 -7.70
C ASP A 165 5.67 -12.86 -7.80
N GLU A 166 5.08 -13.30 -6.68
CA GLU A 166 4.26 -14.51 -6.58
C GLU A 166 2.92 -14.40 -7.32
N ALA A 167 2.34 -13.19 -7.42
CA ALA A 167 1.08 -12.97 -8.13
C ALA A 167 1.17 -13.18 -9.64
N ALA A 168 2.37 -13.13 -10.22
CA ALA A 168 2.59 -13.37 -11.65
C ALA A 168 2.25 -14.83 -12.02
N ASP A 169 2.62 -15.77 -11.16
CA ASP A 169 2.47 -17.22 -11.40
C ASP A 169 1.27 -17.84 -10.65
N ALA A 170 0.52 -17.04 -9.91
CA ALA A 170 -0.62 -17.52 -9.14
C ALA A 170 -1.77 -18.00 -10.04
N PRO A 171 -2.45 -19.11 -9.67
CA PRO A 171 -3.70 -19.48 -10.32
C PRO A 171 -4.72 -18.34 -10.23
N ARG A 172 -5.38 -18.05 -11.37
CA ARG A 172 -6.29 -16.91 -11.52
C ARG A 172 -7.65 -17.37 -12.02
N HIS A 173 -8.70 -16.76 -11.45
CA HIS A 173 -10.07 -16.94 -11.90
C HIS A 173 -10.51 -15.69 -12.67
N ARG A 174 -10.66 -15.78 -14.00
CA ARG A 174 -11.09 -14.67 -14.84
C ARG A 174 -12.48 -14.18 -14.43
N VAL A 175 -12.56 -12.89 -14.10
CA VAL A 175 -13.79 -12.19 -13.77
C VAL A 175 -14.38 -11.54 -15.00
N THR A 176 -13.59 -10.70 -15.68
CA THR A 176 -13.94 -10.06 -16.94
C THR A 176 -12.70 -9.69 -17.74
N GLU A 177 -12.92 -9.38 -19.03
CA GLU A 177 -11.89 -8.88 -19.94
C GLU A 177 -12.50 -7.75 -20.76
N LEU A 178 -11.81 -6.63 -20.86
CA LEU A 178 -12.25 -5.46 -21.61
C LEU A 178 -11.06 -4.88 -22.37
N ALA A 179 -11.12 -4.90 -23.71
CA ALA A 179 -10.06 -4.47 -24.61
C ALA A 179 -8.70 -5.16 -24.31
N ASP A 180 -7.70 -4.40 -23.87
CA ASP A 180 -6.36 -4.87 -23.51
C ASP A 180 -6.17 -5.09 -22.01
N CYS A 181 -7.30 -5.20 -21.26
CA CYS A 181 -7.30 -5.26 -19.82
C CYS A 181 -8.06 -6.48 -19.31
N THR A 182 -7.52 -7.14 -18.30
CA THR A 182 -8.13 -8.28 -17.63
C THR A 182 -8.36 -7.98 -16.15
N LEU A 183 -9.43 -8.55 -15.59
CA LEU A 183 -9.69 -8.59 -14.15
C LEU A 183 -9.79 -10.06 -13.73
N ASP A 184 -8.94 -10.45 -12.81
CA ASP A 184 -8.91 -11.80 -12.27
C ASP A 184 -9.03 -11.78 -10.74
N LEU A 185 -9.64 -12.82 -10.16
CA LEU A 185 -9.58 -13.12 -8.74
C LEU A 185 -8.42 -14.08 -8.46
N VAL A 186 -7.66 -13.81 -7.39
CA VAL A 186 -6.66 -14.71 -6.81
C VAL A 186 -7.04 -15.00 -5.37
N ASP A 187 -7.12 -16.28 -4.98
CA ASP A 187 -7.48 -16.73 -3.63
C ASP A 187 -6.55 -17.81 -3.07
N THR A 188 -5.43 -18.06 -3.76
CA THR A 188 -4.50 -19.16 -3.49
C THR A 188 -3.26 -18.76 -2.68
N LEU A 189 -3.02 -17.47 -2.47
CA LEU A 189 -1.82 -16.95 -1.80
C LEU A 189 -2.07 -16.52 -0.35
N GLY A 190 -2.95 -17.24 0.37
CA GLY A 190 -3.27 -16.98 1.78
C GLY A 190 -4.13 -15.72 2.02
N ARG A 191 -4.58 -15.06 0.95
CA ARG A 191 -5.46 -13.89 0.97
C ARG A 191 -6.18 -13.74 -0.35
N ARG A 192 -7.38 -13.13 -0.33
CA ARG A 192 -8.16 -12.86 -1.54
C ARG A 192 -7.89 -11.46 -2.02
N PHE A 193 -7.63 -11.34 -3.32
CA PHE A 193 -7.45 -10.06 -3.98
C PHE A 193 -7.84 -10.16 -5.46
N PHE A 194 -8.16 -9.02 -6.05
CA PHE A 194 -8.30 -8.91 -7.49
C PHE A 194 -7.01 -8.39 -8.09
N ILE A 195 -6.69 -8.83 -9.30
CA ILE A 195 -5.58 -8.30 -10.09
C ILE A 195 -6.11 -7.80 -11.44
N ILE A 196 -5.69 -6.60 -11.80
CA ILE A 196 -5.95 -5.97 -13.09
C ILE A 196 -4.61 -5.92 -13.83
N ASP A 197 -4.55 -6.53 -15.01
CA ASP A 197 -3.43 -6.42 -15.93
C ASP A 197 -3.90 -5.71 -17.19
N SER A 198 -3.20 -4.64 -17.62
CA SER A 198 -3.64 -3.79 -18.72
C SER A 198 -2.48 -3.23 -19.53
N GLY A 199 -2.68 -3.14 -20.86
CA GLY A 199 -1.78 -2.45 -21.77
C GLY A 199 -1.93 -0.93 -21.76
N SER A 200 -3.06 -0.40 -21.23
CA SER A 200 -3.34 1.04 -21.21
C SER A 200 -3.88 1.52 -19.87
N VAL A 201 -3.67 2.81 -19.57
CA VAL A 201 -4.20 3.46 -18.39
C VAL A 201 -5.72 3.52 -18.46
N GLU A 202 -6.26 3.85 -19.62
CA GLU A 202 -7.68 4.05 -19.86
C GLU A 202 -8.49 2.78 -19.64
N SER A 203 -8.01 1.63 -20.14
CA SER A 203 -8.65 0.33 -19.93
C SER A 203 -8.56 -0.09 -18.45
N ALA A 204 -7.41 0.14 -17.79
CA ALA A 204 -7.26 -0.14 -16.37
C ALA A 204 -8.17 0.73 -15.51
N GLU A 205 -8.33 2.03 -15.83
CA GLU A 205 -9.26 2.93 -15.14
C GLU A 205 -10.71 2.45 -15.29
N ALA A 206 -11.11 2.04 -16.48
CA ALA A 206 -12.46 1.54 -16.75
C ALA A 206 -12.75 0.27 -15.93
N VAL A 207 -11.87 -0.72 -15.99
CA VAL A 207 -12.03 -2.00 -15.27
C VAL A 207 -11.96 -1.79 -13.74
N PHE A 208 -11.05 -0.94 -13.26
CA PHE A 208 -11.03 -0.56 -11.85
C PHE A 208 -12.31 0.12 -11.42
N GLY A 209 -12.89 0.97 -12.28
CA GLY A 209 -14.18 1.63 -12.03
C GLY A 209 -15.33 0.64 -11.82
N LEU A 210 -15.39 -0.43 -12.66
CA LEU A 210 -16.37 -1.51 -12.48
C LEU A 210 -16.18 -2.23 -11.15
N LEU A 211 -14.93 -2.58 -10.81
CA LEU A 211 -14.62 -3.22 -9.53
C LEU A 211 -14.97 -2.31 -8.35
N GLN A 212 -14.65 -1.03 -8.43
CA GLN A 212 -14.94 -0.04 -7.39
C GLN A 212 -16.45 0.09 -7.11
N GLN A 213 -17.27 0.08 -8.17
CA GLN A 213 -18.73 0.15 -8.05
C GLN A 213 -19.32 -1.15 -7.48
N ALA A 214 -18.69 -2.30 -7.74
CA ALA A 214 -19.14 -3.60 -7.27
C ALA A 214 -18.78 -3.86 -5.79
N MET A 215 -17.78 -3.16 -5.23
CA MET A 215 -17.38 -3.31 -3.85
C MET A 215 -18.32 -2.58 -2.89
N PRO A 216 -18.67 -3.18 -1.72
CA PRO A 216 -19.53 -2.50 -0.74
C PRO A 216 -18.80 -1.31 -0.10
N VAL A 217 -19.51 -0.21 0.05
CA VAL A 217 -19.06 0.97 0.80
C VAL A 217 -19.69 0.92 2.19
N PRO A 218 -18.89 0.91 3.28
CA PRO A 218 -19.44 0.94 4.62
C PRO A 218 -20.23 2.23 4.89
N GLU A 219 -21.25 2.14 5.75
CA GLU A 219 -22.02 3.29 6.14
C GLU A 219 -21.14 4.41 6.71
N GLY A 220 -21.32 5.62 6.18
CA GLY A 220 -20.53 6.81 6.54
C GLY A 220 -19.18 6.94 5.85
N ASP A 221 -18.75 5.95 5.07
CA ASP A 221 -17.51 6.03 4.27
C ASP A 221 -17.81 6.59 2.87
N SER A 222 -16.79 7.15 2.22
CA SER A 222 -16.90 7.72 0.87
C SER A 222 -16.40 6.77 -0.23
N GLU A 223 -15.74 5.68 0.14
CA GLU A 223 -15.24 4.64 -0.77
C GLU A 223 -15.19 3.29 -0.09
N PRO A 224 -15.11 2.17 -0.84
CA PRO A 224 -14.88 0.85 -0.29
C PRO A 224 -13.59 0.78 0.53
N MET A 225 -13.59 -0.04 1.57
CA MET A 225 -12.37 -0.34 2.30
C MET A 225 -11.42 -1.17 1.42
N GLN A 226 -10.21 -0.65 1.19
CA GLN A 226 -9.27 -1.31 0.27
C GLN A 226 -7.81 -0.92 0.50
N ASN A 227 -6.92 -1.81 0.08
CA ASN A 227 -5.50 -1.55 -0.13
C ASN A 227 -5.14 -1.85 -1.59
N LEU A 228 -4.23 -1.08 -2.17
CA LEU A 228 -3.79 -1.28 -3.55
C LEU A 228 -2.27 -1.43 -3.62
N LEU A 229 -1.81 -2.27 -4.57
CA LEU A 229 -0.43 -2.29 -5.05
C LEU A 229 -0.46 -2.07 -6.56
N CYS A 230 0.44 -1.22 -7.07
CA CYS A 230 0.51 -0.92 -8.50
C CYS A 230 1.95 -0.86 -8.97
N TRP A 231 2.23 -1.50 -10.11
CA TRP A 231 3.53 -1.39 -10.78
C TRP A 231 3.37 -1.47 -12.29
N HIS A 232 4.38 -0.99 -12.99
CA HIS A 232 4.48 -1.10 -14.43
C HIS A 232 5.70 -1.94 -14.79
N ALA A 233 5.52 -2.96 -15.61
CA ALA A 233 6.60 -3.84 -16.06
C ALA A 233 6.30 -4.38 -17.47
N SER A 234 7.31 -4.51 -18.31
CA SER A 234 7.19 -5.10 -19.64
C SER A 234 6.09 -4.47 -20.52
N GLY A 235 5.86 -3.16 -20.37
CA GLY A 235 4.82 -2.44 -21.11
C GLY A 235 3.39 -2.67 -20.59
N GLN A 236 3.23 -3.32 -19.43
CA GLN A 236 1.94 -3.63 -18.80
C GLN A 236 1.82 -2.94 -17.45
N TYR A 237 0.62 -2.47 -17.14
CA TYR A 237 0.20 -2.03 -15.83
C TYR A 237 -0.37 -3.20 -15.05
N HIS A 238 0.08 -3.35 -13.82
CA HIS A 238 -0.40 -4.36 -12.88
C HIS A 238 -0.97 -3.64 -11.66
N LEU A 239 -2.19 -3.97 -11.29
CA LEU A 239 -2.87 -3.38 -10.13
C LEU A 239 -3.51 -4.48 -9.30
N ILE A 240 -3.02 -4.68 -8.09
CA ILE A 240 -3.66 -5.56 -7.11
C ILE A 240 -4.59 -4.72 -6.24
N VAL A 241 -5.82 -5.20 -6.07
CA VAL A 241 -6.84 -4.61 -5.21
C VAL A 241 -7.19 -5.63 -4.12
N PHE A 242 -6.97 -5.27 -2.85
CA PHE A 242 -7.43 -6.03 -1.70
C PHE A 242 -8.72 -5.39 -1.16
N PRO A 243 -9.91 -5.91 -1.46
CA PRO A 243 -11.12 -5.50 -0.76
C PRO A 243 -11.01 -5.89 0.71
N ARG A 244 -11.21 -4.91 1.59
CA ARG A 244 -11.12 -5.09 3.04
C ARG A 244 -12.51 -5.06 3.66
N ILE A 245 -12.71 -5.91 4.67
CA ILE A 245 -13.98 -5.94 5.43
C ILE A 245 -13.82 -5.41 6.85
N ARG A 246 -12.58 -5.18 7.27
CA ARG A 246 -12.26 -4.72 8.63
C ARG A 246 -10.99 -3.89 8.65
N HIS A 247 -10.96 -2.87 9.52
CA HIS A 247 -9.78 -2.02 9.71
C HIS A 247 -8.62 -2.80 10.36
N ARG A 248 -8.90 -3.49 11.47
CA ARG A 248 -7.92 -4.21 12.28
C ARG A 248 -8.42 -5.61 12.59
N PRO A 249 -7.51 -6.60 12.75
CA PRO A 249 -7.92 -7.94 13.17
C PRO A 249 -8.42 -7.94 14.62
N SER A 250 -9.16 -8.97 14.99
CA SER A 250 -9.70 -9.14 16.35
C SER A 250 -8.60 -9.24 17.41
N CYS A 251 -7.45 -9.77 17.02
CA CYS A 251 -6.27 -9.88 17.87
C CYS A 251 -5.46 -8.57 18.02
N TYR A 252 -5.94 -7.43 17.48
CA TYR A 252 -5.26 -6.15 17.64
C TYR A 252 -5.31 -5.65 19.09
N GLY A 253 -4.13 -5.36 19.67
CA GLY A 253 -4.02 -4.82 21.03
C GLY A 253 -2.67 -5.08 21.67
N GLN A 254 -2.60 -4.89 22.99
CA GLN A 254 -1.38 -5.05 23.80
C GLN A 254 -1.50 -6.12 24.89
N GLY A 255 -2.68 -6.73 25.05
CA GLY A 255 -2.94 -7.77 26.04
C GLY A 255 -2.30 -9.12 25.68
N GLU A 256 -2.56 -10.12 26.50
CA GLU A 256 -2.16 -11.50 26.23
C GLU A 256 -2.90 -12.02 24.99
N GLY A 257 -2.17 -12.68 24.07
CA GLY A 257 -2.72 -13.14 22.79
C GLY A 257 -3.06 -12.04 21.79
N GLN A 258 -2.79 -10.77 22.12
CA GLN A 258 -2.97 -9.62 21.22
C GLN A 258 -1.66 -9.16 20.60
N PHE A 259 -1.75 -8.56 19.42
CA PHE A 259 -0.62 -8.06 18.62
C PHE A 259 -0.81 -6.60 18.25
N THR A 260 0.24 -5.81 18.34
CA THR A 260 0.25 -4.42 17.88
C THR A 260 0.44 -4.36 16.36
N LEU A 261 -0.50 -4.96 15.62
CA LEU A 261 -0.49 -5.06 14.16
C LEU A 261 -1.77 -4.48 13.56
N SER A 262 -1.61 -3.51 12.68
CA SER A 262 -2.69 -2.90 11.89
C SER A 262 -2.33 -3.00 10.41
N PRO A 263 -2.54 -4.17 9.77
CA PRO A 263 -2.05 -4.42 8.42
C PRO A 263 -2.57 -3.43 7.40
N ALA A 264 -1.65 -2.95 6.57
CA ALA A 264 -1.85 -2.03 5.46
C ALA A 264 -1.36 -2.66 4.14
N SER A 265 -1.26 -1.90 3.06
CA SER A 265 -0.88 -2.42 1.72
C SER A 265 0.43 -3.21 1.73
N VAL A 266 1.44 -2.75 2.48
CA VAL A 266 2.74 -3.42 2.55
C VAL A 266 2.63 -4.78 3.22
N ASP A 267 1.85 -4.85 4.31
CA ASP A 267 1.60 -6.10 5.02
C ASP A 267 0.80 -7.08 4.14
N MET A 268 -0.20 -6.56 3.42
CA MET A 268 -0.94 -7.33 2.41
C MET A 268 -0.03 -7.77 1.25
N GLY A 269 0.99 -7.00 0.92
CA GLY A 269 2.05 -7.32 -0.04
C GLY A 269 3.07 -8.36 0.43
N GLY A 270 2.97 -8.78 1.69
CA GLY A 270 3.81 -9.83 2.27
C GLY A 270 5.02 -9.34 3.04
N VAL A 271 5.07 -8.06 3.46
CA VAL A 271 6.08 -7.55 4.40
C VAL A 271 5.38 -6.93 5.59
N MET A 272 5.34 -7.64 6.69
CA MET A 272 4.70 -7.19 7.93
C MET A 272 5.71 -6.46 8.82
N ALA A 273 5.51 -5.16 8.98
CA ALA A 273 6.30 -4.34 9.89
C ALA A 273 5.81 -4.53 11.32
N VAL A 274 6.59 -5.23 12.14
CA VAL A 274 6.25 -5.58 13.53
C VAL A 274 7.11 -4.72 14.47
N PRO A 275 6.52 -3.70 15.14
CA PRO A 275 7.29 -2.78 15.96
C PRO A 275 7.62 -3.32 17.37
N VAL A 276 6.99 -4.42 17.78
CA VAL A 276 7.15 -5.00 19.13
C VAL A 276 7.82 -6.35 19.05
N GLU A 277 8.93 -6.53 19.77
CA GLU A 277 9.73 -7.76 19.74
C GLU A 277 8.95 -8.99 20.20
N ARG A 278 8.11 -8.86 21.23
CA ARG A 278 7.23 -9.94 21.70
C ARG A 278 6.35 -10.45 20.56
N ASP A 279 5.75 -9.54 19.81
CA ASP A 279 4.85 -9.86 18.71
C ASP A 279 5.64 -10.53 17.56
N PHE A 280 6.82 -10.00 17.22
CA PHE A 280 7.70 -10.58 16.21
C PHE A 280 8.08 -12.04 16.52
N LYS A 281 8.33 -12.37 17.80
CA LYS A 281 8.65 -13.74 18.23
C LYS A 281 7.43 -14.65 18.23
N ALA A 282 6.27 -14.13 18.59
CA ALA A 282 5.05 -14.90 18.79
C ALA A 282 4.24 -15.17 17.51
N LEU A 283 4.40 -14.34 16.47
CA LEU A 283 3.69 -14.54 15.19
C LEU A 283 4.06 -15.86 14.53
N THR A 284 3.04 -16.64 14.18
CA THR A 284 3.14 -17.91 13.46
C THR A 284 2.43 -17.85 12.11
N PRO A 285 2.68 -18.77 11.17
CA PRO A 285 1.92 -18.84 9.92
C PRO A 285 0.42 -18.89 10.13
N ALA A 286 -0.06 -19.63 11.14
CA ALA A 286 -1.48 -19.75 11.44
C ALA A 286 -2.09 -18.41 11.92
N ILE A 287 -1.39 -17.68 12.78
CA ILE A 287 -1.83 -16.36 13.24
C ILE A 287 -1.90 -15.38 12.08
N VAL A 288 -0.88 -15.34 11.23
CA VAL A 288 -0.86 -14.44 10.06
C VAL A 288 -1.96 -14.79 9.07
N ALA A 289 -2.21 -16.09 8.82
CA ALA A 289 -3.32 -16.55 7.98
C ALA A 289 -4.68 -16.09 8.54
N SER A 290 -4.91 -16.24 9.84
CA SER A 290 -6.13 -15.78 10.50
C SER A 290 -6.30 -14.25 10.39
N ILE A 291 -5.20 -13.48 10.53
CA ILE A 291 -5.22 -12.03 10.34
C ILE A 291 -5.66 -11.68 8.92
N PHE A 292 -5.11 -12.32 7.89
CA PHE A 292 -5.49 -12.06 6.51
C PHE A 292 -6.95 -12.46 6.23
N ASP A 293 -7.39 -13.60 6.73
CA ASP A 293 -8.79 -14.06 6.59
C ASP A 293 -9.79 -13.08 7.21
N GLU A 294 -9.46 -12.51 8.38
CA GLU A 294 -10.33 -11.51 9.02
C GLU A 294 -10.36 -10.17 8.27
N LEU A 295 -9.32 -9.83 7.56
CA LEU A 295 -9.18 -8.52 6.93
C LEU A 295 -9.65 -8.50 5.48
N CYS A 296 -9.43 -9.59 4.74
CA CYS A 296 -9.82 -9.70 3.33
C CYS A 296 -11.30 -10.00 3.17
N VAL A 297 -11.82 -9.68 2.01
CA VAL A 297 -13.16 -10.12 1.59
C VAL A 297 -13.31 -11.64 1.73
N THR A 298 -14.45 -12.09 2.20
CA THR A 298 -14.78 -13.52 2.28
C THR A 298 -14.98 -14.12 0.87
N ALA A 299 -15.00 -15.46 0.76
CA ALA A 299 -15.31 -16.10 -0.53
C ALA A 299 -16.69 -15.66 -1.06
N GLY A 300 -17.72 -15.68 -0.21
CA GLY A 300 -19.07 -15.23 -0.60
C GLY A 300 -19.11 -13.75 -1.01
N GLY A 301 -18.39 -12.88 -0.30
CA GLY A 301 -18.26 -11.46 -0.67
C GLY A 301 -17.53 -11.26 -1.99
N ALA A 302 -16.51 -12.06 -2.29
CA ALA A 302 -15.85 -12.04 -3.59
C ALA A 302 -16.79 -12.47 -4.72
N ASP A 303 -17.61 -13.52 -4.49
CA ASP A 303 -18.62 -13.96 -5.46
C ASP A 303 -19.70 -12.90 -5.71
N GLU A 304 -20.07 -12.12 -4.71
CA GLU A 304 -21.00 -10.99 -4.85
C GLU A 304 -20.39 -9.88 -5.71
N ILE A 305 -19.13 -9.52 -5.45
CA ILE A 305 -18.40 -8.54 -6.26
C ILE A 305 -18.29 -9.02 -7.71
N ILE A 306 -17.93 -10.28 -7.95
CA ILE A 306 -17.82 -10.86 -9.29
C ILE A 306 -19.17 -10.80 -10.04
N ARG A 307 -20.26 -11.15 -9.36
CA ARG A 307 -21.61 -11.07 -9.96
C ARG A 307 -21.97 -9.63 -10.35
N ALA A 308 -21.67 -8.67 -9.48
CA ALA A 308 -21.92 -7.27 -9.75
C ALA A 308 -21.10 -6.74 -10.92
N VAL A 309 -19.78 -7.06 -10.99
CA VAL A 309 -18.91 -6.69 -12.13
C VAL A 309 -19.44 -7.24 -13.45
N ARG A 310 -19.95 -8.47 -13.46
CA ARG A 310 -20.45 -9.13 -14.69
C ARG A 310 -21.82 -8.62 -15.17
N GLN A 311 -22.49 -7.81 -14.39
CA GLN A 311 -23.78 -7.20 -14.75
C GLN A 311 -23.63 -5.85 -15.48
N HIS A 312 -22.42 -5.30 -15.48
CA HIS A 312 -22.04 -4.05 -16.15
C HIS A 312 -21.21 -4.31 -17.41
#